data_3a16a25d8211cb0341c9ef7e3199151f
#
_entry.id   3a16a25d8211cb0341c9ef7e3199151f
#
_cell.length_a   1.000
_cell.length_b   1.000
_cell.length_c   1.000
_cell.angle_alpha   90.00
_cell.angle_beta   90.00
_cell.angle_gamma   90.00
#
_symmetry.space_group_name_H-M   'P 1'
#
loop_
_entity.id
_entity.type
_entity.pdbx_description
1 polymer ?
#
loop_
_entity_poly.entity_id
_entity_poly.type
_entity_poly.pdbx_seq_one_letter_code
_entity_poly.pdbx_strand_id
1 'polypeptide(L)'
;MSKVFATFGARFARLTLCTIGFALICWCQAPQMRTRYLTSLTNTEIEEYLKRNDVIFIPVGNVEVHGGFPTDCEYVGPLAFAQKMAEEADGLVLPNLAYFFPGGTVVGKGTIYITPSEGLPYLKAIARSLLRQGFRRQIYLTDHGPSPQTLSPLVREFFDETKDPILYIEMGSLMRKAHADFNKVLFGAYSVVGRLDDIPLNVTQVMQEHPSDPGLNKLQALGPGSGAIGAYFGDPGEHGGLAKPITAEQRAQFAKEGVAMIDATLKVADVKGIVQAMRDHDKFTQDVILPKYGNILPK
;
A
#
# COMPACT_ATOMS: atom_id res chain seq x y z
N MET A 1 -68.66 -43.83 -59.76
CA MET A 1 -68.04 -43.11 -60.88
C MET A 1 -67.54 -41.74 -60.43
N SER A 2 -66.25 -41.57 -60.52
CA SER A 2 -65.52 -40.36 -60.93
C SER A 2 -65.23 -39.26 -59.86
N LYS A 3 -64.06 -39.27 -59.60
CA LYS A 3 -62.92 -38.39 -59.81
C LYS A 3 -62.66 -37.38 -58.67
N VAL A 4 -61.55 -37.66 -58.08
CA VAL A 4 -60.67 -36.89 -57.19
C VAL A 4 -60.12 -35.65 -57.93
N PHE A 5 -60.05 -34.49 -57.31
CA PHE A 5 -59.02 -33.49 -57.55
C PHE A 5 -58.41 -32.98 -56.28
N ALA A 6 -57.14 -33.20 -56.19
CA ALA A 6 -56.28 -32.71 -55.10
C ALA A 6 -55.87 -31.29 -55.41
N THR A 7 -55.93 -30.43 -54.38
CA THR A 7 -55.33 -29.07 -54.48
C THR A 7 -54.17 -29.01 -53.44
N PHE A 8 -52.98 -28.79 -53.96
CA PHE A 8 -51.75 -28.52 -53.26
C PHE A 8 -51.81 -27.12 -52.62
N GLY A 9 -51.80 -27.06 -51.29
CA GLY A 9 -51.62 -25.81 -50.54
C GLY A 9 -50.16 -25.65 -50.13
N ALA A 10 -49.44 -24.75 -50.77
CA ALA A 10 -48.08 -24.37 -50.42
C ALA A 10 -48.09 -23.57 -49.11
N ARG A 11 -47.52 -24.12 -48.03
CA ARG A 11 -47.25 -23.40 -46.77
C ARG A 11 -45.89 -22.71 -46.92
N PHE A 12 -45.90 -21.40 -47.06
CA PHE A 12 -44.73 -20.55 -46.89
C PHE A 12 -44.33 -20.51 -45.41
N ALA A 13 -43.24 -21.19 -45.06
CA ALA A 13 -42.57 -21.05 -43.78
C ALA A 13 -41.77 -19.74 -43.78
N ARG A 14 -42.21 -18.72 -43.03
CA ARG A 14 -41.42 -17.53 -42.74
C ARG A 14 -40.33 -17.91 -41.76
N LEU A 15 -39.09 -18.02 -42.25
CA LEU A 15 -37.88 -18.03 -41.38
C LEU A 15 -37.71 -16.62 -40.81
N THR A 16 -37.99 -16.46 -39.52
CA THR A 16 -37.60 -15.28 -38.76
C THR A 16 -36.14 -15.47 -38.34
N LEU A 17 -35.21 -14.82 -39.02
CA LEU A 17 -33.81 -14.74 -38.60
C LEU A 17 -33.77 -13.87 -37.34
N CYS A 18 -33.65 -14.51 -36.16
CA CYS A 18 -33.21 -13.84 -34.95
C CYS A 18 -31.71 -13.56 -35.04
N THR A 19 -31.33 -12.36 -35.44
CA THR A 19 -29.96 -11.86 -35.31
C THR A 19 -29.73 -11.56 -33.80
N ILE A 20 -29.13 -12.53 -33.11
CA ILE A 20 -28.59 -12.31 -31.79
C ILE A 20 -27.36 -11.42 -31.96
N GLY A 21 -27.53 -10.12 -31.72
CA GLY A 21 -26.44 -9.18 -31.63
C GLY A 21 -25.59 -9.52 -30.42
N PHE A 22 -24.48 -10.23 -30.60
CA PHE A 22 -23.42 -10.31 -29.67
C PHE A 22 -22.83 -8.91 -29.51
N ALA A 23 -23.26 -8.15 -28.50
CA ALA A 23 -22.53 -7.00 -28.03
C ALA A 23 -21.20 -7.52 -27.49
N LEU A 24 -20.14 -7.49 -28.29
CA LEU A 24 -18.77 -7.60 -27.85
C LEU A 24 -18.54 -6.45 -26.87
N ILE A 25 -18.74 -6.73 -25.58
CA ILE A 25 -18.19 -5.88 -24.51
C ILE A 25 -16.68 -6.01 -24.66
N CYS A 26 -16.10 -5.11 -25.44
CA CYS A 26 -14.67 -4.92 -25.48
C CYS A 26 -14.26 -4.47 -24.08
N TRP A 27 -13.85 -5.40 -23.25
CA TRP A 27 -13.14 -5.07 -22.02
C TRP A 27 -11.84 -4.41 -22.47
N CYS A 28 -11.85 -3.09 -22.54
CA CYS A 28 -10.64 -2.32 -22.73
C CYS A 28 -9.76 -2.62 -21.52
N GLN A 29 -8.91 -3.63 -21.60
CA GLN A 29 -7.85 -3.81 -20.62
C GLN A 29 -7.03 -2.53 -20.66
N ALA A 30 -6.81 -1.93 -19.49
CA ALA A 30 -5.92 -0.78 -19.40
C ALA A 30 -4.59 -1.14 -20.08
N PRO A 31 -3.99 -0.22 -20.86
CA PRO A 31 -2.75 -0.51 -21.56
C PRO A 31 -1.73 -1.09 -20.58
N GLN A 32 -1.16 -2.24 -20.93
CA GLN A 32 -0.15 -2.87 -20.09
C GLN A 32 1.07 -1.95 -19.99
N MET A 33 1.32 -1.41 -18.80
CA MET A 33 2.47 -0.56 -18.55
C MET A 33 3.74 -1.42 -18.43
N ARG A 34 4.85 -0.90 -18.94
CA ARG A 34 6.17 -1.53 -18.83
C ARG A 34 6.61 -1.70 -17.37
N THR A 35 6.25 -0.76 -16.53
CA THR A 35 6.49 -0.77 -15.08
C THR A 35 5.46 0.13 -14.39
N ARG A 36 5.25 -0.07 -13.09
CA ARG A 36 4.42 0.84 -12.27
C ARG A 36 5.25 1.77 -11.38
N TYR A 37 6.58 1.60 -11.36
CA TYR A 37 7.46 2.50 -10.61
C TYR A 37 7.62 3.83 -11.36
N LEU A 38 7.15 4.92 -10.74
CA LEU A 38 7.20 6.28 -11.30
C LEU A 38 8.63 6.65 -11.74
N THR A 39 9.62 6.29 -10.93
CA THR A 39 11.04 6.60 -11.19
C THR A 39 11.64 5.85 -12.36
N SER A 40 10.96 4.83 -12.87
CA SER A 40 11.38 4.02 -14.03
C SER A 40 10.58 4.33 -15.30
N LEU A 41 9.61 5.25 -15.23
CA LEU A 41 8.83 5.70 -16.38
C LEU A 41 9.46 6.94 -17.02
N THR A 42 9.24 7.07 -18.32
CA THR A 42 9.51 8.30 -19.06
C THR A 42 8.41 9.33 -18.84
N ASN A 43 8.68 10.60 -19.11
CA ASN A 43 7.68 11.65 -19.01
C ASN A 43 6.43 11.34 -19.85
N THR A 44 6.60 10.86 -21.09
CA THR A 44 5.50 10.49 -21.97
C THR A 44 4.63 9.37 -21.39
N GLU A 45 5.24 8.34 -20.79
CA GLU A 45 4.49 7.24 -20.14
C GLU A 45 3.66 7.76 -18.96
N ILE A 46 4.20 8.72 -18.20
CA ILE A 46 3.49 9.36 -17.08
C ILE A 46 2.33 10.23 -17.59
N GLU A 47 2.54 11.03 -18.64
CA GLU A 47 1.49 11.83 -19.26
C GLU A 47 0.35 10.95 -19.80
N GLU A 48 0.65 9.84 -20.45
CA GLU A 48 -0.36 8.88 -20.93
C GLU A 48 -1.10 8.21 -19.76
N TYR A 49 -0.41 7.90 -18.66
CA TYR A 49 -1.05 7.39 -17.46
C TYR A 49 -2.04 8.40 -16.88
N LEU A 50 -1.64 9.65 -16.72
CA LEU A 50 -2.46 10.70 -16.11
C LEU A 50 -3.71 11.07 -16.93
N LYS A 51 -3.79 10.70 -18.22
CA LYS A 51 -5.02 10.83 -19.02
C LYS A 51 -6.15 9.90 -18.55
N ARG A 52 -5.82 8.80 -17.85
CA ARG A 52 -6.80 7.78 -17.46
C ARG A 52 -6.92 7.56 -15.95
N ASN A 53 -5.86 7.83 -15.18
CA ASN A 53 -5.86 7.63 -13.75
C ASN A 53 -4.90 8.60 -13.05
N ASP A 54 -5.13 8.85 -11.76
CA ASP A 54 -4.40 9.81 -10.94
C ASP A 54 -3.95 9.23 -9.59
N VAL A 55 -3.93 7.89 -9.49
CA VAL A 55 -3.62 7.15 -8.26
C VAL A 55 -2.13 6.89 -8.16
N ILE A 56 -1.55 7.21 -7.01
CA ILE A 56 -0.16 6.88 -6.70
C ILE A 56 -0.04 6.34 -5.28
N PHE A 57 0.64 5.21 -5.14
CA PHE A 57 0.97 4.56 -3.88
C PHE A 57 2.38 4.95 -3.47
N ILE A 58 2.55 5.36 -2.22
CA ILE A 58 3.78 5.94 -1.71
C ILE A 58 4.19 5.14 -0.48
N PRO A 59 5.04 4.11 -0.64
CA PRO A 59 5.60 3.38 0.51
C PRO A 59 6.52 4.29 1.30
N VAL A 60 6.25 4.41 2.59
CA VAL A 60 7.05 5.18 3.56
C VAL A 60 7.52 4.23 4.64
N GLY A 61 8.81 4.12 4.81
CA GLY A 61 9.44 3.26 5.79
C GLY A 61 10.64 3.91 6.43
N ASN A 62 11.46 3.08 7.05
CA ASN A 62 12.67 3.49 7.70
C ASN A 62 13.78 2.47 7.48
N VAL A 63 14.98 2.87 7.80
CA VAL A 63 16.16 2.00 7.87
C VAL A 63 16.55 1.92 9.32
N GLU A 64 16.31 0.76 9.92
CA GLU A 64 16.60 0.52 11.33
C GLU A 64 17.02 -0.94 11.61
N VAL A 65 17.60 -1.17 12.74
CA VAL A 65 17.89 -2.52 13.20
C VAL A 65 16.59 -3.32 13.37
N HIS A 66 16.54 -4.54 12.81
CA HIS A 66 15.36 -5.41 12.87
C HIS A 66 15.74 -6.89 12.99
N GLY A 67 16.42 -7.24 14.05
CA GLY A 67 16.88 -8.61 14.27
C GLY A 67 17.80 -9.12 13.17
N GLY A 68 17.48 -10.27 12.61
CA GLY A 68 18.22 -10.88 11.49
C GLY A 68 17.73 -10.50 10.10
N PHE A 69 16.72 -9.63 9.97
CA PHE A 69 16.34 -9.06 8.69
C PHE A 69 17.28 -7.92 8.27
N PRO A 70 17.40 -7.62 6.97
CA PRO A 70 18.03 -6.40 6.52
C PRO A 70 17.37 -5.15 7.12
N THR A 71 18.15 -4.11 7.34
CA THR A 71 17.69 -2.89 8.04
C THR A 71 16.60 -2.10 7.33
N ASP A 72 16.33 -2.39 6.06
CA ASP A 72 15.28 -1.76 5.26
C ASP A 72 13.98 -2.56 5.20
N CYS A 73 13.82 -3.59 6.04
CA CYS A 73 12.67 -4.50 5.94
C CYS A 73 11.33 -3.78 6.13
N GLU A 74 11.27 -2.76 6.98
CA GLU A 74 10.08 -1.94 7.20
C GLU A 74 9.85 -0.85 6.12
N TYR A 75 10.70 -0.81 5.09
CA TYR A 75 10.44 -0.15 3.82
C TYR A 75 10.04 -1.15 2.73
N VAL A 76 10.67 -2.33 2.71
CA VAL A 76 10.39 -3.39 1.72
C VAL A 76 8.97 -3.92 1.90
N GLY A 77 8.48 -4.03 3.12
CA GLY A 77 7.09 -4.40 3.41
C GLY A 77 6.08 -3.48 2.69
N PRO A 78 6.03 -2.18 3.03
CA PRO A 78 5.16 -1.22 2.35
C PRO A 78 5.36 -1.14 0.84
N LEU A 79 6.59 -1.32 0.33
CA LEU A 79 6.88 -1.32 -1.10
C LEU A 79 6.21 -2.48 -1.82
N ALA A 80 6.24 -3.68 -1.24
CA ALA A 80 5.57 -4.86 -1.79
C ALA A 80 4.05 -4.70 -1.82
N PHE A 81 3.46 -4.15 -0.76
CA PHE A 81 2.04 -3.80 -0.74
C PHE A 81 1.71 -2.75 -1.80
N ALA A 82 2.50 -1.68 -1.91
CA ALA A 82 2.30 -0.62 -2.90
C ALA A 82 2.33 -1.17 -4.33
N GLN A 83 3.26 -2.07 -4.64
CA GLN A 83 3.35 -2.70 -5.95
C GLN A 83 2.07 -3.47 -6.30
N LYS A 84 1.62 -4.35 -5.40
CA LYS A 84 0.39 -5.13 -5.62
C LYS A 84 -0.88 -4.27 -5.66
N MET A 85 -0.99 -3.26 -4.79
CA MET A 85 -2.11 -2.32 -4.83
C MET A 85 -2.13 -1.52 -6.14
N ALA A 86 -0.97 -1.13 -6.65
CA ALA A 86 -0.86 -0.44 -7.92
C ALA A 86 -1.26 -1.32 -9.11
N GLU A 87 -0.97 -2.62 -9.06
CA GLU A 87 -1.44 -3.58 -10.04
C GLU A 87 -2.97 -3.71 -10.02
N GLU A 88 -3.57 -3.80 -8.83
CA GLU A 88 -5.02 -3.97 -8.67
C GLU A 88 -5.84 -2.73 -9.04
N ALA A 89 -5.37 -1.53 -8.68
CA ALA A 89 -6.08 -0.26 -8.89
C ALA A 89 -5.61 0.54 -10.11
N ASP A 90 -4.80 -0.05 -10.99
CA ASP A 90 -4.12 0.65 -12.10
C ASP A 90 -3.38 1.92 -11.63
N GLY A 91 -2.71 1.85 -10.48
CA GLY A 91 -1.93 2.95 -9.89
C GLY A 91 -0.46 2.94 -10.30
N LEU A 92 0.26 4.00 -9.92
CA LEU A 92 1.72 4.04 -9.92
C LEU A 92 2.27 3.91 -8.50
N VAL A 93 3.58 3.67 -8.40
CA VAL A 93 4.32 3.61 -7.13
C VAL A 93 5.43 4.66 -7.15
N LEU A 94 5.50 5.50 -6.13
CA LEU A 94 6.68 6.36 -5.88
C LEU A 94 7.61 5.66 -4.88
N PRO A 95 8.69 5.00 -5.31
CA PRO A 95 9.61 4.30 -4.42
C PRO A 95 10.61 5.24 -3.74
N ASN A 96 11.50 4.67 -2.89
CA ASN A 96 12.69 5.29 -2.32
C ASN A 96 12.44 6.31 -1.18
N LEU A 97 11.37 6.13 -0.41
CA LEU A 97 11.08 6.92 0.79
C LEU A 97 11.32 6.08 2.06
N ALA A 98 12.58 5.72 2.29
CA ALA A 98 13.01 4.78 3.33
C ALA A 98 13.66 5.46 4.57
N TYR A 99 13.74 6.78 4.63
CA TYR A 99 14.48 7.46 5.70
C TYR A 99 13.53 8.38 6.49
N PHE A 100 12.83 7.76 7.47
CA PHE A 100 11.93 8.48 8.37
C PHE A 100 12.17 8.09 9.82
N PHE A 101 11.25 8.47 10.70
CA PHE A 101 11.40 8.30 12.13
C PHE A 101 11.37 6.83 12.56
N PRO A 102 12.47 6.27 13.09
CA PRO A 102 12.55 4.85 13.46
C PRO A 102 12.05 4.57 14.90
N GLY A 103 11.56 5.57 15.62
CA GLY A 103 11.14 5.36 17.01
C GLY A 103 12.31 5.18 17.97
N GLY A 104 12.26 4.11 18.77
CA GLY A 104 13.22 3.85 19.85
C GLY A 104 14.50 3.13 19.46
N THR A 105 14.68 2.74 18.21
CA THR A 105 15.79 1.88 17.73
C THR A 105 17.06 2.65 17.36
N VAL A 106 17.13 3.92 17.67
CA VAL A 106 18.25 4.83 17.33
C VAL A 106 19.65 4.35 17.78
N VAL A 107 19.71 3.53 18.80
CA VAL A 107 20.97 2.97 19.34
C VAL A 107 21.53 1.84 18.47
N GLY A 108 20.73 1.26 17.57
CA GLY A 108 21.13 0.17 16.68
C GLY A 108 22.04 0.67 15.57
N LYS A 109 23.16 -0.05 15.33
CA LYS A 109 24.07 0.27 14.23
C LYS A 109 23.35 0.07 12.87
N GLY A 110 23.42 1.08 12.02
CA GLY A 110 22.74 1.09 10.72
C GLY A 110 21.37 1.78 10.76
N THR A 111 20.82 2.08 11.95
CA THR A 111 19.60 2.88 12.07
C THR A 111 19.86 4.33 11.66
N ILE A 112 19.02 4.84 10.76
CA ILE A 112 19.04 6.23 10.30
C ILE A 112 17.91 6.97 11.02
N TYR A 113 18.27 7.93 11.86
CA TYR A 113 17.32 8.66 12.69
C TYR A 113 16.94 10.00 12.05
N ILE A 114 15.69 10.12 11.64
CA ILE A 114 15.07 11.36 11.16
C ILE A 114 13.87 11.64 12.06
N THR A 115 13.81 12.81 12.68
CA THR A 115 12.67 13.18 13.53
C THR A 115 11.39 13.38 12.73
N PRO A 116 10.19 13.25 13.32
CA PRO A 116 8.94 13.56 12.65
C PRO A 116 8.91 15.00 12.10
N SER A 117 9.51 15.95 12.83
CA SER A 117 9.57 17.36 12.42
C SER A 117 10.50 17.62 11.21
N GLU A 118 11.47 16.76 10.95
CA GLU A 118 12.32 16.81 9.76
C GLU A 118 11.67 16.08 8.58
N GLY A 119 11.04 14.95 8.82
CA GLY A 119 10.39 14.15 7.78
C GLY A 119 9.13 14.79 7.22
N LEU A 120 8.31 15.44 8.04
CA LEU A 120 7.04 16.03 7.65
C LEU A 120 7.17 17.10 6.53
N PRO A 121 8.03 18.11 6.61
CA PRO A 121 8.19 19.10 5.54
C PRO A 121 8.63 18.47 4.22
N TYR A 122 9.48 17.44 4.27
CA TYR A 122 9.93 16.73 3.10
C TYR A 122 8.78 15.97 2.41
N LEU A 123 7.97 15.23 3.15
CA LEU A 123 6.79 14.57 2.61
C LEU A 123 5.76 15.56 2.07
N LYS A 124 5.53 16.69 2.75
CA LYS A 124 4.65 17.75 2.25
C LYS A 124 5.13 18.32 0.92
N ALA A 125 6.44 18.52 0.75
CA ALA A 125 7.01 18.99 -0.51
C ALA A 125 6.77 18.00 -1.65
N ILE A 126 6.93 16.69 -1.40
CA ILE A 126 6.63 15.62 -2.35
C ILE A 126 5.13 15.62 -2.68
N ALA A 127 4.26 15.63 -1.68
CA ALA A 127 2.82 15.61 -1.86
C ALA A 127 2.33 16.78 -2.74
N ARG A 128 2.80 18.00 -2.47
CA ARG A 128 2.48 19.17 -3.29
C ARG A 128 3.02 19.05 -4.72
N SER A 129 4.21 18.46 -4.90
CA SER A 129 4.78 18.23 -6.22
C SER A 129 3.94 17.25 -7.04
N LEU A 130 3.52 16.15 -6.42
CA LEU A 130 2.65 15.16 -7.05
C LEU A 130 1.29 15.76 -7.42
N LEU A 131 0.68 16.54 -6.52
CA LEU A 131 -0.60 17.21 -6.79
C LEU A 131 -0.50 18.15 -8.00
N ARG A 132 0.56 18.98 -8.08
CA ARG A 132 0.78 19.88 -9.23
C ARG A 132 0.91 19.15 -10.57
N GLN A 133 1.36 17.90 -10.54
CA GLN A 133 1.48 17.06 -11.73
C GLN A 133 0.19 16.31 -12.09
N GLY A 134 -0.82 16.33 -11.22
CA GLY A 134 -2.11 15.68 -11.45
C GLY A 134 -2.35 14.39 -10.64
N PHE A 135 -1.40 13.97 -9.81
CA PHE A 135 -1.59 12.83 -8.89
C PHE A 135 -2.43 13.27 -7.69
N ARG A 136 -3.74 13.20 -7.81
CA ARG A 136 -4.66 13.64 -6.75
C ARG A 136 -4.90 12.55 -5.69
N ARG A 137 -4.90 11.26 -6.07
CA ARG A 137 -5.13 10.13 -5.17
C ARG A 137 -3.80 9.58 -4.69
N GLN A 138 -3.24 10.26 -3.67
CA GLN A 138 -1.98 9.89 -3.05
C GLN A 138 -2.27 9.03 -1.83
N ILE A 139 -1.76 7.79 -1.83
CA ILE A 139 -1.97 6.81 -0.77
C ILE A 139 -0.62 6.42 -0.20
N TYR A 140 -0.35 6.86 1.01
CA TYR A 140 0.88 6.59 1.76
C TYR A 140 0.72 5.28 2.52
N LEU A 141 1.69 4.38 2.41
CA LEU A 141 1.65 3.06 3.04
C LEU A 141 2.81 2.90 4.02
N THR A 142 2.53 2.36 5.18
CA THR A 142 3.54 2.01 6.18
C THR A 142 3.14 0.74 6.93
N ASP A 143 4.10 -0.05 7.38
CA ASP A 143 3.92 -1.13 8.35
C ASP A 143 4.68 -0.87 9.66
N HIS A 144 5.33 0.27 9.75
CA HIS A 144 6.14 0.69 10.87
C HIS A 144 5.32 1.47 11.92
N GLY A 145 5.35 1.02 13.17
CA GLY A 145 4.53 1.57 14.26
C GLY A 145 4.68 3.07 14.52
N PRO A 146 5.88 3.66 14.56
CA PRO A 146 6.10 5.10 14.77
C PRO A 146 5.72 6.01 13.60
N SER A 147 5.60 5.51 12.37
CA SER A 147 5.32 6.31 11.16
C SER A 147 4.08 7.22 11.25
N PRO A 148 3.00 6.85 11.96
CA PRO A 148 1.86 7.74 12.15
C PRO A 148 2.20 9.09 12.76
N GLN A 149 3.32 9.22 13.51
CA GLN A 149 3.78 10.51 14.06
C GLN A 149 4.17 11.51 12.96
N THR A 150 4.53 11.03 11.77
CA THR A 150 4.82 11.87 10.59
C THR A 150 3.65 11.89 9.60
N LEU A 151 3.00 10.74 9.37
CA LEU A 151 1.97 10.59 8.35
C LEU A 151 0.61 11.20 8.74
N SER A 152 0.24 11.15 10.03
CA SER A 152 -1.01 11.74 10.49
C SER A 152 -1.02 13.27 10.35
N PRO A 153 0.02 14.00 10.80
CA PRO A 153 0.13 15.43 10.52
C PRO A 153 0.20 15.74 9.00
N LEU A 154 0.91 14.93 8.22
CA LEU A 154 0.98 15.10 6.77
C LEU A 154 -0.41 15.16 6.14
N VAL A 155 -1.25 14.16 6.40
CA VAL A 155 -2.60 14.06 5.83
C VAL A 155 -3.45 15.27 6.26
N ARG A 156 -3.38 15.64 7.53
CA ARG A 156 -4.16 16.76 8.07
C ARG A 156 -3.72 18.09 7.50
N GLU A 157 -2.45 18.43 7.59
CA GLU A 157 -1.92 19.71 7.15
C GLU A 157 -2.01 19.87 5.63
N PHE A 158 -1.76 18.81 4.86
CA PHE A 158 -1.92 18.84 3.41
C PHE A 158 -3.38 19.14 3.01
N PHE A 159 -4.35 18.49 3.66
CA PHE A 159 -5.76 18.77 3.43
C PHE A 159 -6.14 20.22 3.81
N ASP A 160 -5.63 20.73 4.93
CA ASP A 160 -5.88 22.12 5.34
C ASP A 160 -5.31 23.13 4.34
N GLU A 161 -4.17 22.83 3.73
CA GLU A 161 -3.53 23.70 2.73
C GLU A 161 -4.20 23.63 1.34
N THR A 162 -4.55 22.43 0.89
CA THR A 162 -4.93 22.20 -0.51
C THR A 162 -6.41 21.92 -0.73
N LYS A 163 -7.10 21.44 0.29
CA LYS A 163 -8.44 20.85 0.25
C LYS A 163 -8.53 19.57 -0.61
N ASP A 164 -7.41 19.03 -1.06
CA ASP A 164 -7.32 17.74 -1.73
C ASP A 164 -7.05 16.65 -0.69
N PRO A 165 -7.91 15.62 -0.57
CA PRO A 165 -7.70 14.55 0.40
C PRO A 165 -6.60 13.59 -0.07
N ILE A 166 -5.66 13.33 0.82
CA ILE A 166 -4.70 12.23 0.72
C ILE A 166 -4.92 11.25 1.87
N LEU A 167 -4.42 10.04 1.74
CA LEU A 167 -4.66 8.96 2.71
C LEU A 167 -3.33 8.36 3.17
N TYR A 168 -3.22 7.98 4.45
CA TYR A 168 -2.22 6.99 4.85
C TYR A 168 -2.89 5.74 5.40
N ILE A 169 -2.26 4.59 5.17
CA ILE A 169 -2.71 3.27 5.62
C ILE A 169 -1.58 2.64 6.43
N GLU A 170 -1.88 2.30 7.67
CA GLU A 170 -1.02 1.48 8.51
C GLU A 170 -1.33 0.00 8.21
N MET A 171 -0.43 -0.65 7.46
CA MET A 171 -0.63 -2.01 6.94
C MET A 171 -0.70 -3.06 8.05
N GLY A 172 -0.01 -2.85 9.17
CA GLY A 172 -0.06 -3.74 10.32
C GLY A 172 -1.49 -3.93 10.88
N SER A 173 -2.32 -2.90 10.82
CA SER A 173 -3.74 -3.01 11.19
C SER A 173 -4.52 -3.91 10.26
N LEU A 174 -4.26 -3.86 8.96
CA LEU A 174 -4.88 -4.75 7.96
C LEU A 174 -4.34 -6.17 8.07
N MET A 175 -3.03 -6.32 8.28
CA MET A 175 -2.39 -7.62 8.53
C MET A 175 -3.00 -8.32 9.75
N ARG A 176 -3.23 -7.61 10.86
CA ARG A 176 -3.92 -8.17 12.05
C ARG A 176 -5.33 -8.64 11.72
N LYS A 177 -6.10 -7.90 10.93
CA LYS A 177 -7.45 -8.31 10.48
C LYS A 177 -7.41 -9.54 9.56
N ALA A 178 -6.35 -9.67 8.78
CA ALA A 178 -6.12 -10.83 7.90
C ALA A 178 -5.47 -12.02 8.63
N HIS A 179 -5.17 -11.91 9.93
CA HIS A 179 -4.42 -12.89 10.71
C HIS A 179 -3.05 -13.24 10.12
N ALA A 180 -2.39 -12.27 9.50
CA ALA A 180 -1.10 -12.44 8.87
C ALA A 180 0.04 -12.41 9.90
N ASP A 181 1.02 -13.29 9.75
CA ASP A 181 2.26 -13.28 10.50
C ASP A 181 3.22 -12.25 9.90
N PHE A 182 3.62 -11.25 10.69
CA PHE A 182 4.46 -10.14 10.24
C PHE A 182 5.80 -10.63 9.67
N ASN A 183 6.48 -11.55 10.35
CA ASN A 183 7.77 -12.06 9.86
C ASN A 183 7.63 -12.79 8.52
N LYS A 184 6.60 -13.61 8.34
CA LYS A 184 6.33 -14.27 7.07
C LYS A 184 5.96 -13.25 5.97
N VAL A 185 5.20 -12.21 6.31
CA VAL A 185 4.91 -11.11 5.37
C VAL A 185 6.20 -10.45 4.90
N LEU A 186 7.20 -10.24 5.76
CA LEU A 186 8.50 -9.71 5.34
C LEU A 186 9.18 -10.63 4.32
N PHE A 187 9.25 -11.95 4.55
CA PHE A 187 9.77 -12.88 3.53
C PHE A 187 9.01 -12.78 2.21
N GLY A 188 7.69 -12.69 2.27
CA GLY A 188 6.83 -12.48 1.11
C GLY A 188 7.13 -11.16 0.40
N ALA A 189 7.31 -10.09 1.15
CA ALA A 189 7.62 -8.77 0.63
C ALA A 189 8.95 -8.74 -0.13
N TYR A 190 10.02 -9.30 0.46
CA TYR A 190 11.30 -9.45 -0.24
C TYR A 190 11.17 -10.29 -1.51
N SER A 191 10.32 -11.32 -1.50
CA SER A 191 10.04 -12.12 -2.70
C SER A 191 9.31 -11.30 -3.78
N VAL A 192 8.29 -10.52 -3.41
CA VAL A 192 7.52 -9.68 -4.34
C VAL A 192 8.41 -8.65 -5.04
N VAL A 193 9.34 -8.03 -4.30
CA VAL A 193 10.26 -7.03 -4.87
C VAL A 193 11.52 -7.62 -5.51
N GLY A 194 11.64 -8.96 -5.56
CA GLY A 194 12.77 -9.65 -6.21
C GLY A 194 14.08 -9.62 -5.40
N ARG A 195 14.01 -9.47 -4.07
CA ARG A 195 15.15 -9.33 -3.16
C ARG A 195 15.21 -10.43 -2.08
N LEU A 196 14.55 -11.57 -2.31
CA LEU A 196 14.49 -12.64 -1.30
C LEU A 196 15.87 -13.10 -0.80
N ASP A 197 16.88 -13.08 -1.66
CA ASP A 197 18.25 -13.49 -1.34
C ASP A 197 18.98 -12.49 -0.41
N ASP A 198 18.45 -11.29 -0.22
CA ASP A 198 19.00 -10.32 0.74
C ASP A 198 18.75 -10.76 2.19
N ILE A 199 17.75 -11.63 2.44
CA ILE A 199 17.53 -12.20 3.77
C ILE A 199 18.57 -13.28 4.04
N PRO A 200 19.45 -13.11 5.05
CA PRO A 200 20.53 -14.04 5.32
C PRO A 200 19.98 -15.37 5.86
N LEU A 201 20.65 -16.49 5.47
CA LEU A 201 20.32 -17.81 6.02
C LEU A 201 20.95 -18.02 7.41
N ASN A 202 22.13 -17.45 7.61
CA ASN A 202 22.89 -17.58 8.84
C ASN A 202 22.78 -16.28 9.65
N VAL A 203 21.89 -16.29 10.63
CA VAL A 203 21.76 -15.18 11.57
C VAL A 203 22.69 -15.45 12.74
N THR A 204 23.66 -14.56 12.94
CA THR A 204 24.62 -14.65 14.05
C THR A 204 24.24 -13.77 15.24
N GLN A 205 23.15 -13.02 15.12
CA GLN A 205 22.72 -12.12 16.16
C GLN A 205 22.16 -12.90 17.33
N VAL A 206 22.80 -12.78 18.48
CA VAL A 206 22.29 -13.32 19.75
C VAL A 206 21.28 -12.31 20.26
N MET A 207 20.02 -12.73 20.41
CA MET A 207 19.04 -11.97 21.17
C MET A 207 19.51 -11.94 22.62
N GLN A 208 19.89 -10.77 23.11
CA GLN A 208 20.21 -10.61 24.53
C GLN A 208 18.90 -10.45 25.31
N GLU A 209 18.85 -11.02 26.51
CA GLU A 209 17.75 -10.74 27.41
C GLU A 209 17.86 -9.29 27.88
N HIS A 210 16.79 -8.53 27.69
CA HIS A 210 16.74 -7.15 28.12
C HIS A 210 16.22 -7.05 29.54
N PRO A 211 16.76 -6.11 30.35
CA PRO A 211 16.06 -5.72 31.52
C PRO A 211 14.67 -5.16 31.13
N SER A 212 13.65 -5.88 31.58
CA SER A 212 12.26 -5.43 31.43
C SER A 212 12.11 -4.07 32.09
N ASP A 213 11.60 -3.08 31.33
CA ASP A 213 11.15 -1.81 31.91
C ASP A 213 9.66 -1.90 32.29
N PRO A 214 9.34 -2.15 33.59
CA PRO A 214 7.95 -2.31 34.02
C PRO A 214 7.14 -1.02 33.85
N GLY A 215 7.79 0.13 33.88
CA GLY A 215 7.17 1.44 33.69
C GLY A 215 6.73 1.62 32.23
N LEU A 216 7.63 1.35 31.31
CA LEU A 216 7.36 1.43 29.86
C LEU A 216 6.24 0.46 29.46
N ASN A 217 6.31 -0.80 29.90
CA ASN A 217 5.30 -1.80 29.59
C ASN A 217 3.90 -1.37 30.07
N LYS A 218 3.81 -0.80 31.27
CA LYS A 218 2.54 -0.29 31.81
C LYS A 218 2.00 0.88 31.01
N LEU A 219 2.85 1.79 30.55
CA LEU A 219 2.45 2.95 29.77
C LEU A 219 2.05 2.57 28.35
N GLN A 220 2.77 1.65 27.72
CA GLN A 220 2.40 1.10 26.40
C GLN A 220 1.06 0.35 26.43
N ALA A 221 0.72 -0.29 27.55
CA ALA A 221 -0.56 -0.98 27.73
C ALA A 221 -1.78 -0.02 27.75
N LEU A 222 -1.59 1.29 27.88
CA LEU A 222 -2.67 2.27 27.79
C LEU A 222 -3.23 2.39 26.36
N GLY A 223 -2.60 1.76 25.37
CA GLY A 223 -3.08 1.61 24.00
C GLY A 223 -2.50 2.62 23.00
N PRO A 224 -2.64 2.33 21.72
CA PRO A 224 -2.18 3.19 20.64
C PRO A 224 -2.95 4.51 20.66
N GLY A 225 -2.32 5.61 20.92
CA GLY A 225 -2.91 6.94 21.02
C GLY A 225 -2.97 7.52 22.41
N SER A 226 -2.66 6.75 23.46
CA SER A 226 -2.63 7.23 24.83
C SER A 226 -1.30 7.85 25.26
N GLY A 227 -0.49 8.24 24.33
CA GLY A 227 0.74 8.95 24.61
C GLY A 227 1.95 8.20 24.12
N ALA A 228 2.64 8.85 23.21
CA ALA A 228 3.99 8.46 22.90
C ALA A 228 4.84 8.81 24.14
N ILE A 229 5.26 7.79 24.87
CA ILE A 229 6.35 7.98 25.81
C ILE A 229 7.66 7.88 25.03
N GLY A 230 8.57 8.86 25.24
CA GLY A 230 9.92 8.76 24.72
C GLY A 230 10.63 7.58 25.36
N ALA A 231 11.06 6.64 24.54
CA ALA A 231 11.79 5.47 24.97
C ALA A 231 12.84 5.09 23.93
N TYR A 232 13.91 4.44 24.38
CA TYR A 232 14.91 3.83 23.52
C TYR A 232 15.00 2.34 23.84
N PHE A 233 15.16 1.54 22.79
CA PHE A 233 15.54 0.15 22.96
C PHE A 233 17.05 0.10 23.25
N GLY A 234 17.44 -0.63 24.30
CA GLY A 234 18.82 -0.64 24.78
C GLY A 234 19.77 -1.48 23.96
N ASP A 235 19.27 -2.45 23.20
CA ASP A 235 20.07 -3.39 22.43
C ASP A 235 19.47 -3.65 21.04
N PRO A 236 20.28 -3.72 19.98
CA PRO A 236 19.84 -4.07 18.63
C PRO A 236 19.08 -5.39 18.53
N GLY A 237 19.31 -6.34 19.42
CA GLY A 237 18.60 -7.61 19.48
C GLY A 237 17.16 -7.52 19.99
N GLU A 238 16.77 -6.41 20.61
CA GLU A 238 15.43 -6.17 21.17
C GLU A 238 14.35 -6.04 20.12
N HIS A 239 14.70 -5.47 19.01
CA HIS A 239 13.74 -5.21 17.98
C HIS A 239 13.55 -6.46 17.12
N GLY A 240 12.41 -7.10 17.23
CA GLY A 240 12.01 -8.41 16.75
C GLY A 240 12.53 -8.82 15.37
N GLY A 241 12.11 -9.95 14.88
CA GLY A 241 12.50 -10.41 13.56
C GLY A 241 13.17 -11.79 13.57
N LEU A 242 13.95 -12.09 12.53
CA LEU A 242 14.62 -13.37 12.37
C LEU A 242 15.72 -13.54 13.42
N ALA A 243 15.52 -14.45 14.38
CA ALA A 243 16.43 -14.66 15.50
C ALA A 243 17.30 -15.92 15.40
N LYS A 244 17.02 -16.81 14.45
CA LYS A 244 17.69 -18.12 14.30
C LYS A 244 18.03 -18.38 12.83
N PRO A 245 19.13 -19.15 12.57
CA PRO A 245 19.43 -19.63 11.23
C PRO A 245 18.25 -20.39 10.61
N ILE A 246 18.09 -20.23 9.32
CA ILE A 246 17.09 -20.93 8.48
C ILE A 246 17.77 -21.57 7.29
N THR A 247 17.15 -22.60 6.71
CA THR A 247 17.60 -23.19 5.45
C THR A 247 17.06 -22.42 4.24
N ALA A 248 17.64 -22.65 3.07
CA ALA A 248 17.14 -22.06 1.82
C ALA A 248 15.71 -22.51 1.51
N GLU A 249 15.36 -23.75 1.82
CA GLU A 249 14.00 -24.30 1.66
C GLU A 249 13.02 -23.62 2.60
N GLN A 250 13.40 -23.38 3.86
CA GLN A 250 12.57 -22.64 4.81
C GLN A 250 12.37 -21.19 4.36
N ARG A 251 13.41 -20.49 3.88
CA ARG A 251 13.30 -19.15 3.32
C ARG A 251 12.31 -19.10 2.16
N ALA A 252 12.41 -20.04 1.22
CA ALA A 252 11.48 -20.13 0.09
C ALA A 252 10.05 -20.44 0.53
N GLN A 253 9.86 -21.33 1.51
CA GLN A 253 8.55 -21.65 2.06
C GLN A 253 7.92 -20.45 2.77
N PHE A 254 8.67 -19.75 3.63
CA PHE A 254 8.18 -18.54 4.32
C PHE A 254 7.83 -17.43 3.32
N ALA A 255 8.61 -17.27 2.25
CA ALA A 255 8.29 -16.34 1.18
C ALA A 255 6.96 -16.68 0.49
N LYS A 256 6.72 -17.93 0.15
CA LYS A 256 5.46 -18.37 -0.44
C LYS A 256 4.27 -18.11 0.48
N GLU A 257 4.40 -18.45 1.76
CA GLU A 257 3.36 -18.19 2.76
C GLU A 257 3.14 -16.69 2.95
N GLY A 258 4.21 -15.90 3.00
CA GLY A 258 4.15 -14.46 3.13
C GLY A 258 3.46 -13.77 1.95
N VAL A 259 3.72 -14.20 0.71
CA VAL A 259 2.99 -13.69 -0.48
C VAL A 259 1.49 -13.96 -0.34
N ALA A 260 1.10 -15.16 0.09
CA ALA A 260 -0.31 -15.48 0.31
C ALA A 260 -0.95 -14.62 1.42
N MET A 261 -0.18 -14.28 2.47
CA MET A 261 -0.63 -13.38 3.53
C MET A 261 -0.77 -11.93 3.05
N ILE A 262 0.14 -11.44 2.19
CA ILE A 262 0.00 -10.15 1.52
C ILE A 262 -1.29 -10.12 0.71
N ASP A 263 -1.55 -11.13 -0.13
CA ASP A 263 -2.77 -11.22 -0.94
C ASP A 263 -4.04 -11.27 -0.08
N ALA A 264 -4.01 -11.99 1.05
CA ALA A 264 -5.12 -12.01 2.01
C ALA A 264 -5.35 -10.64 2.67
N THR A 265 -4.27 -9.92 3.01
CA THR A 265 -4.34 -8.57 3.57
C THR A 265 -4.96 -7.60 2.58
N LEU A 266 -4.60 -7.68 1.30
CA LEU A 266 -5.16 -6.81 0.25
C LEU A 266 -6.65 -7.07 0.00
N LYS A 267 -7.11 -8.32 0.12
CA LYS A 267 -8.56 -8.62 0.07
C LYS A 267 -9.33 -7.95 1.20
N VAL A 268 -8.74 -7.89 2.41
CA VAL A 268 -9.34 -7.18 3.54
C VAL A 268 -9.34 -5.67 3.30
N ALA A 269 -8.32 -5.14 2.62
CA ALA A 269 -8.18 -3.71 2.34
C ALA A 269 -9.23 -3.19 1.35
N ASP A 270 -9.65 -4.00 0.36
CA ASP A 270 -10.51 -3.56 -0.76
C ASP A 270 -9.92 -2.34 -1.50
N VAL A 271 -8.79 -2.55 -2.15
CA VAL A 271 -7.99 -1.47 -2.77
C VAL A 271 -8.81 -0.59 -3.72
N LYS A 272 -9.66 -1.20 -4.55
CA LYS A 272 -10.52 -0.45 -5.48
C LYS A 272 -11.58 0.36 -4.75
N GLY A 273 -12.16 -0.21 -3.69
CA GLY A 273 -13.10 0.50 -2.83
C GLY A 273 -12.47 1.70 -2.14
N ILE A 274 -11.23 1.58 -1.65
CA ILE A 274 -10.46 2.70 -1.09
C ILE A 274 -10.31 3.84 -2.12
N VAL A 275 -9.86 3.53 -3.33
CA VAL A 275 -9.68 4.54 -4.39
C VAL A 275 -11.00 5.21 -4.76
N GLN A 276 -12.09 4.43 -4.84
CA GLN A 276 -13.42 5.00 -5.10
C GLN A 276 -13.88 5.89 -3.96
N ALA A 277 -13.71 5.46 -2.71
CA ALA A 277 -14.06 6.26 -1.54
C ALA A 277 -13.27 7.59 -1.48
N MET A 278 -12.00 7.60 -1.88
CA MET A 278 -11.22 8.85 -1.99
C MET A 278 -11.81 9.80 -3.05
N ARG A 279 -12.26 9.29 -4.20
CA ARG A 279 -12.93 10.09 -5.23
C ARG A 279 -14.26 10.66 -4.74
N ASP A 280 -15.05 9.85 -4.07
CA ASP A 280 -16.34 10.26 -3.51
C ASP A 280 -16.17 11.32 -2.42
N HIS A 281 -15.17 11.15 -1.55
CA HIS A 281 -14.83 12.12 -0.51
C HIS A 281 -14.32 13.44 -1.09
N ASP A 282 -13.45 13.41 -2.11
CA ASP A 282 -13.00 14.61 -2.82
C ASP A 282 -14.19 15.34 -3.44
N LYS A 283 -15.04 14.62 -4.18
CA LYS A 283 -16.26 15.18 -4.76
C LYS A 283 -17.16 15.82 -3.71
N PHE A 284 -17.40 15.15 -2.58
CA PHE A 284 -18.20 15.71 -1.49
C PHE A 284 -17.54 16.97 -0.90
N THR A 285 -16.23 16.99 -0.78
CA THR A 285 -15.49 18.16 -0.31
C THR A 285 -15.68 19.35 -1.26
N GLN A 286 -15.52 19.15 -2.57
CA GLN A 286 -15.66 20.21 -3.56
C GLN A 286 -17.10 20.71 -3.72
N ASP A 287 -18.06 19.78 -3.78
CA ASP A 287 -19.46 20.11 -4.11
C ASP A 287 -20.28 20.57 -2.89
N VAL A 288 -19.93 20.14 -1.69
CA VAL A 288 -20.72 20.39 -0.48
C VAL A 288 -19.97 21.20 0.57
N ILE A 289 -18.75 20.76 0.94
CA ILE A 289 -18.03 21.37 2.07
C ILE A 289 -17.51 22.76 1.69
N LEU A 290 -16.79 22.89 0.58
CA LEU A 290 -16.19 24.15 0.19
C LEU A 290 -17.24 25.24 -0.12
N PRO A 291 -18.33 25.00 -0.84
CA PRO A 291 -19.36 26.01 -1.06
C PRO A 291 -20.03 26.48 0.24
N LYS A 292 -20.16 25.59 1.22
CA LYS A 292 -20.86 25.91 2.47
C LYS A 292 -19.96 26.51 3.55
N TYR A 293 -18.74 26.03 3.67
CA TYR A 293 -17.84 26.33 4.79
C TYR A 293 -16.47 26.87 4.39
N GLY A 294 -16.16 27.00 3.09
CA GLY A 294 -14.82 27.35 2.60
C GLY A 294 -14.26 28.66 3.13
N ASN A 295 -15.13 29.62 3.48
CA ASN A 295 -14.74 30.91 4.05
C ASN A 295 -14.25 30.83 5.51
N ILE A 296 -14.54 29.73 6.23
CA ILE A 296 -14.15 29.53 7.64
C ILE A 296 -13.15 28.40 7.83
N LEU A 297 -12.82 27.66 6.76
CA LEU A 297 -11.82 26.61 6.82
C LEU A 297 -10.40 27.20 6.93
N PRO A 298 -9.45 26.49 7.53
CA PRO A 298 -8.03 26.85 7.53
C PRO A 298 -7.53 27.13 6.12
N LYS A 299 -6.64 28.14 6.00
CA LYS A 299 -5.99 28.52 4.74
C LYS A 299 -4.59 27.93 4.65
#